data_146e68df120bc06417bdcea300fdf479
#
_entry.id   146e68df120bc06417bdcea300fdf479
#
_cell.length_a   1.000
_cell.length_b   1.000
_cell.length_c   1.000
_cell.angle_alpha   90.00
_cell.angle_beta   90.00
_cell.angle_gamma   90.00
#
_symmetry.space_group_name_H-M   'P 1'
#
loop_
_entity.id
_entity.type
_entity.pdbx_description
1 polymer ?
#
loop_
_entity_poly.entity_id
_entity_poly.type
_entity_poly.pdbx_seq_one_letter_code
_entity_poly.pdbx_strand_id
1 'polypeptide(L)'
;PADELFGRRHTDSVASRSTEMVVHGISMGAATTMMVSGEVEHGQYQQPFIKCFVEDCGYTSVWDEFRGELKAQFNLPAFPLLHTANWLCRQEYGWDFLEASALEQVKKCTLPMLFIHGDADTFVPTWMVYPLYEAKPEPKELWIVPGATHAMSYKDYPQEYTEHVKKFVGKYIH
;
A
#
# COMPACT_ATOMS: atom_id res chain seq x y z
N PRO A 1 -6.64 27.42 -7.95
CA PRO A 1 -5.64 26.73 -8.74
C PRO A 1 -4.61 26.11 -7.79
N ALA A 2 -4.05 24.95 -8.15
CA ALA A 2 -3.12 24.20 -7.29
C ALA A 2 -1.89 25.01 -6.87
N ASP A 3 -1.49 25.99 -7.65
CA ASP A 3 -0.33 26.85 -7.43
C ASP A 3 -0.46 27.80 -6.23
N GLU A 4 -1.69 28.08 -5.77
CA GLU A 4 -1.93 28.92 -4.59
C GLU A 4 -1.87 28.15 -3.27
N LEU A 5 -2.12 26.82 -3.32
CA LEU A 5 -2.10 25.96 -2.13
C LEU A 5 -0.70 25.57 -1.67
N PHE A 6 0.29 25.58 -2.59
CA PHE A 6 1.65 25.11 -2.30
C PHE A 6 2.71 26.21 -2.33
N GLY A 7 2.34 27.47 -2.25
CA GLY A 7 3.27 28.58 -2.16
C GLY A 7 4.36 28.55 -3.24
N ARG A 8 4.55 29.60 -4.01
CA ARG A 8 5.63 29.72 -5.00
C ARG A 8 6.98 29.43 -4.34
N ARG A 9 7.52 28.23 -4.54
CA ARG A 9 8.93 28.01 -4.25
C ARG A 9 9.76 28.82 -5.22
N HIS A 10 10.77 29.50 -4.69
CA HIS A 10 11.77 30.19 -5.48
C HIS A 10 12.28 29.27 -6.59
N THR A 11 12.00 29.66 -7.83
CA THR A 11 12.44 28.94 -9.04
C THR A 11 13.87 29.27 -9.42
N ASP A 12 14.63 29.88 -8.51
CA ASP A 12 16.02 30.24 -8.79
C ASP A 12 16.90 29.00 -8.53
N SER A 13 17.42 28.46 -9.62
CA SER A 13 18.43 27.38 -9.68
C SER A 13 17.97 25.91 -9.54
N VAL A 14 16.74 25.55 -9.87
CA VAL A 14 16.38 24.14 -10.03
C VAL A 14 16.57 23.70 -11.49
N ALA A 15 17.69 24.07 -12.09
CA ALA A 15 18.15 23.43 -13.31
C ALA A 15 18.46 21.95 -12.97
N SER A 16 17.63 21.05 -13.51
CA SER A 16 17.85 19.60 -13.61
C SER A 16 17.86 18.75 -12.32
N ARG A 17 17.08 19.06 -11.29
CA ARG A 17 16.75 18.02 -10.32
C ARG A 17 15.58 17.22 -10.87
N SER A 18 15.85 16.01 -11.33
CA SER A 18 14.78 15.06 -11.62
C SER A 18 13.92 14.91 -10.34
N THR A 19 12.63 15.16 -10.43
CA THR A 19 11.73 14.94 -9.30
C THR A 19 11.51 13.44 -9.19
N GLU A 20 12.24 12.80 -8.31
CA GLU A 20 12.05 11.38 -7.99
C GLU A 20 11.15 11.26 -6.78
N MET A 21 10.22 10.31 -6.82
CA MET A 21 9.23 10.12 -5.77
C MET A 21 9.20 8.68 -5.28
N VAL A 22 8.97 8.53 -3.99
CA VAL A 22 8.52 7.29 -3.36
C VAL A 22 7.05 7.43 -2.98
N VAL A 23 6.28 6.39 -3.21
CA VAL A 23 4.91 6.31 -2.69
C VAL A 23 4.93 5.43 -1.45
N HIS A 24 4.55 6.01 -0.32
CA HIS A 24 4.56 5.32 0.97
C HIS A 24 3.18 5.41 1.60
N GLY A 25 2.61 4.27 1.97
CA GLY A 25 1.30 4.18 2.59
C GLY A 25 1.27 3.24 3.79
N ILE A 26 0.36 3.51 4.71
CA ILE A 26 0.14 2.74 5.94
C ILE A 26 -1.33 2.28 5.95
N SER A 27 -1.61 1.02 6.29
CA SER A 27 -2.95 0.44 6.40
C SER A 27 -3.72 0.57 5.06
N MET A 28 -4.85 1.25 5.04
CA MET A 28 -5.58 1.57 3.79
C MET A 28 -4.71 2.34 2.79
N GLY A 29 -3.81 3.20 3.27
CA GLY A 29 -2.81 3.87 2.44
C GLY A 29 -1.81 2.89 1.81
N ALA A 30 -1.44 1.82 2.51
CA ALA A 30 -0.59 0.75 1.97
C ALA A 30 -1.32 -0.04 0.87
N ALA A 31 -2.57 -0.39 1.10
CA ALA A 31 -3.41 -1.02 0.07
C ALA A 31 -3.53 -0.11 -1.18
N THR A 32 -3.76 1.20 -0.97
CA THR A 32 -3.79 2.19 -2.05
C THR A 32 -2.44 2.27 -2.78
N THR A 33 -1.32 2.26 -2.05
CA THR A 33 0.04 2.23 -2.61
C THR A 33 0.23 1.03 -3.53
N MET A 34 -0.18 -0.15 -3.08
CA MET A 34 -0.11 -1.38 -3.88
C MET A 34 -1.06 -1.33 -5.09
N MET A 35 -2.27 -0.80 -4.93
CA MET A 35 -3.21 -0.60 -6.06
C MET A 35 -2.60 0.33 -7.13
N VAL A 36 -2.04 1.47 -6.70
CA VAL A 36 -1.37 2.42 -7.61
C VAL A 36 -0.18 1.77 -8.31
N SER A 37 0.58 0.90 -7.63
CA SER A 37 1.80 0.30 -8.17
C SER A 37 1.57 -0.51 -9.45
N GLY A 38 0.42 -1.17 -9.59
CA GLY A 38 0.08 -1.93 -10.80
C GLY A 38 -0.40 -1.06 -11.96
N GLU A 39 -0.84 0.18 -11.68
CA GLU A 39 -1.38 1.09 -12.68
C GLU A 39 -0.32 2.04 -13.27
N VAL A 40 0.68 2.44 -12.47
CA VAL A 40 1.64 3.48 -12.89
C VAL A 40 2.66 3.01 -13.92
N GLU A 41 2.89 1.72 -14.06
CA GLU A 41 3.83 1.17 -15.05
C GLU A 41 3.14 0.76 -16.35
N HIS A 42 1.94 0.19 -16.25
CA HIS A 42 1.28 -0.48 -17.37
C HIS A 42 -0.12 0.07 -17.64
N GLY A 43 -0.66 0.90 -16.76
CA GLY A 43 -1.98 1.48 -16.85
C GLY A 43 -2.02 2.80 -17.63
N GLN A 44 -3.20 3.45 -17.59
CA GLN A 44 -3.39 4.74 -18.24
C GLN A 44 -2.70 5.91 -17.50
N TYR A 45 -2.12 5.67 -16.31
CA TYR A 45 -1.53 6.68 -15.43
C TYR A 45 -0.02 6.48 -15.24
N GLN A 46 0.71 6.32 -16.34
CA GLN A 46 2.17 6.18 -16.26
C GLN A 46 2.83 7.38 -15.57
N GLN A 47 3.59 7.10 -14.49
CA GLN A 47 4.26 8.11 -13.68
C GLN A 47 5.77 7.83 -13.60
N PRO A 48 6.59 8.35 -14.52
CA PRO A 48 8.03 8.07 -14.60
C PRO A 48 8.82 8.58 -13.39
N PHE A 49 8.20 9.46 -12.58
CA PHE A 49 8.82 10.03 -11.38
C PHE A 49 8.81 9.06 -10.20
N ILE A 50 7.88 8.10 -10.15
CA ILE A 50 7.81 7.12 -9.09
C ILE A 50 8.92 6.09 -9.29
N LYS A 51 9.78 5.91 -8.29
CA LYS A 51 10.95 5.04 -8.34
C LYS A 51 10.81 3.79 -7.47
N CYS A 52 10.07 3.88 -6.39
CA CYS A 52 9.82 2.74 -5.52
C CYS A 52 8.57 2.96 -4.66
N PHE A 53 8.13 1.89 -4.02
CA PHE A 53 6.97 1.85 -3.15
C PHE A 53 7.37 1.35 -1.75
N VAL A 54 6.69 1.86 -0.73
CA VAL A 54 6.76 1.34 0.64
C VAL A 54 5.33 1.13 1.12
N GLU A 55 5.00 -0.08 1.48
CA GLU A 55 3.72 -0.42 2.08
C GLU A 55 3.92 -0.91 3.52
N ASP A 56 3.09 -0.45 4.44
CA ASP A 56 3.10 -0.87 5.85
C ASP A 56 1.70 -1.31 6.26
N CYS A 57 1.57 -2.57 6.68
CA CYS A 57 0.35 -3.23 7.13
C CYS A 57 -0.84 -3.13 6.16
N GLY A 58 -0.58 -3.30 4.85
CA GLY A 58 -1.62 -3.36 3.83
C GLY A 58 -2.30 -4.73 3.74
N TYR A 59 -3.47 -4.78 3.11
CA TYR A 59 -4.28 -5.99 2.94
C TYR A 59 -4.33 -6.46 1.49
N THR A 60 -4.65 -7.74 1.30
CA THR A 60 -4.70 -8.42 -0.01
C THR A 60 -5.78 -7.88 -0.93
N SER A 61 -6.97 -7.60 -0.39
CA SER A 61 -8.12 -7.05 -1.10
C SER A 61 -9.11 -6.42 -0.12
N VAL A 62 -9.97 -5.54 -0.64
CA VAL A 62 -11.09 -4.99 0.16
C VAL A 62 -12.03 -6.11 0.62
N TRP A 63 -12.21 -7.14 -0.20
CA TRP A 63 -13.02 -8.30 0.17
C TRP A 63 -12.45 -9.05 1.38
N ASP A 64 -11.15 -9.36 1.36
CA ASP A 64 -10.50 -10.11 2.44
C ASP A 64 -10.49 -9.32 3.75
N GLU A 65 -10.25 -8.01 3.66
CA GLU A 65 -10.26 -7.11 4.81
C GLU A 65 -11.66 -7.04 5.43
N PHE A 66 -12.69 -6.74 4.66
CA PHE A 66 -14.06 -6.67 5.18
C PHE A 66 -14.56 -8.01 5.70
N ARG A 67 -14.19 -9.11 5.07
CA ARG A 67 -14.52 -10.45 5.56
C ARG A 67 -13.83 -10.75 6.90
N GLY A 68 -12.56 -10.35 7.03
CA GLY A 68 -11.79 -10.49 8.27
C GLY A 68 -12.41 -9.70 9.40
N GLU A 69 -12.68 -8.42 9.18
CA GLU A 69 -13.26 -7.51 10.15
C GLU A 69 -14.69 -7.91 10.55
N LEU A 70 -15.53 -8.32 9.60
CA LEU A 70 -16.87 -8.82 9.87
C LEU A 70 -16.83 -10.05 10.81
N LYS A 71 -15.86 -10.92 10.60
CA LYS A 71 -15.66 -12.08 11.47
C LYS A 71 -15.09 -11.69 12.83
N ALA A 72 -14.10 -10.82 12.88
CA ALA A 72 -13.41 -10.43 14.10
C ALA A 72 -14.30 -9.60 15.05
N GLN A 73 -14.99 -8.59 14.49
CA GLN A 73 -15.78 -7.66 15.32
C GLN A 73 -17.18 -8.17 15.65
N PHE A 74 -17.82 -8.88 14.71
CA PHE A 74 -19.23 -9.26 14.84
C PHE A 74 -19.45 -10.76 14.89
N ASN A 75 -18.40 -11.56 14.70
CA ASN A 75 -18.47 -13.02 14.57
C ASN A 75 -19.49 -13.48 13.50
N LEU A 76 -19.68 -12.68 12.45
CA LEU A 76 -20.62 -12.96 11.36
C LEU A 76 -19.89 -13.56 10.15
N PRO A 77 -20.56 -14.47 9.41
CA PRO A 77 -20.06 -14.95 8.13
C PRO A 77 -20.19 -13.88 7.03
N ALA A 78 -19.39 -13.99 5.98
CA ALA A 78 -19.48 -13.10 4.84
C ALA A 78 -20.88 -13.13 4.14
N PHE A 79 -21.47 -14.32 4.04
CA PHE A 79 -22.82 -14.48 3.50
C PHE A 79 -23.87 -14.36 4.62
N PRO A 80 -24.98 -13.64 4.40
CA PRO A 80 -25.33 -12.91 3.18
C PRO A 80 -24.84 -11.45 3.16
N LEU A 81 -24.39 -10.90 4.31
CA LEU A 81 -24.21 -9.47 4.53
C LEU A 81 -23.19 -8.85 3.57
N LEU A 82 -21.98 -9.41 3.53
CA LEU A 82 -20.91 -8.88 2.68
C LEU A 82 -21.23 -9.03 1.18
N HIS A 83 -21.89 -10.12 0.80
CA HIS A 83 -22.35 -10.31 -0.58
C HIS A 83 -23.40 -9.28 -0.99
N THR A 84 -24.34 -8.97 -0.09
CA THR A 84 -25.36 -7.95 -0.34
C THR A 84 -24.73 -6.56 -0.43
N ALA A 85 -23.80 -6.24 0.50
CA ALA A 85 -23.08 -4.96 0.48
C ALA A 85 -22.27 -4.81 -0.81
N ASN A 86 -21.58 -5.86 -1.26
CA ASN A 86 -20.84 -5.86 -2.50
C ASN A 86 -21.75 -5.66 -3.72
N TRP A 87 -22.89 -6.34 -3.75
CA TRP A 87 -23.88 -6.16 -4.81
C TRP A 87 -24.40 -4.71 -4.87
N LEU A 88 -24.73 -4.11 -3.73
CA LEU A 88 -25.14 -2.70 -3.64
C LEU A 88 -24.04 -1.76 -4.12
N CYS A 89 -22.78 -2.00 -3.71
CA CYS A 89 -21.62 -1.22 -4.14
C CYS A 89 -21.51 -1.21 -5.68
N ARG A 90 -21.67 -2.36 -6.31
CA ARG A 90 -21.67 -2.47 -7.79
C ARG A 90 -22.82 -1.68 -8.44
N GLN A 91 -24.02 -1.68 -7.86
CA GLN A 91 -25.17 -0.96 -8.41
C GLN A 91 -25.00 0.55 -8.28
N GLU A 92 -24.51 1.02 -7.13
CA GLU A 92 -24.44 2.46 -6.82
C GLU A 92 -23.16 3.13 -7.36
N TYR A 93 -22.03 2.41 -7.35
CA TYR A 93 -20.70 2.99 -7.63
C TYR A 93 -19.97 2.37 -8.82
N GLY A 94 -20.49 1.29 -9.38
CA GLY A 94 -19.93 0.66 -10.58
C GLY A 94 -18.67 -0.17 -10.37
N TRP A 95 -18.25 -0.43 -9.11
CA TRP A 95 -17.13 -1.31 -8.79
C TRP A 95 -17.47 -2.27 -7.65
N ASP A 96 -16.70 -3.31 -7.47
CA ASP A 96 -16.92 -4.27 -6.39
C ASP A 96 -15.66 -4.54 -5.54
N PHE A 97 -15.90 -5.13 -4.36
CA PHE A 97 -14.84 -5.39 -3.38
C PHE A 97 -13.80 -6.41 -3.86
N LEU A 98 -14.13 -7.25 -4.83
CA LEU A 98 -13.22 -8.24 -5.41
C LEU A 98 -12.29 -7.60 -6.45
N GLU A 99 -12.75 -6.56 -7.15
CA GLU A 99 -11.95 -5.80 -8.10
C GLU A 99 -10.87 -4.97 -7.40
N ALA A 100 -11.14 -4.50 -6.17
CA ALA A 100 -10.19 -3.76 -5.35
C ALA A 100 -9.19 -4.72 -4.67
N SER A 101 -8.32 -5.31 -5.47
CA SER A 101 -7.32 -6.31 -5.07
C SER A 101 -5.89 -5.80 -5.22
N ALA A 102 -5.26 -5.48 -4.08
CA ALA A 102 -3.85 -5.14 -4.03
C ALA A 102 -2.98 -6.33 -4.52
N LEU A 103 -3.41 -7.56 -4.22
CA LEU A 103 -2.73 -8.78 -4.66
C LEU A 103 -2.63 -8.87 -6.19
N GLU A 104 -3.69 -8.52 -6.91
CA GLU A 104 -3.66 -8.54 -8.38
C GLU A 104 -2.84 -7.38 -8.96
N GLN A 105 -2.74 -6.28 -8.26
CA GLN A 105 -1.97 -5.12 -8.72
C GLN A 105 -0.47 -5.28 -8.49
N VAL A 106 -0.04 -5.82 -7.34
CA VAL A 106 1.40 -6.02 -7.09
C VAL A 106 2.04 -7.01 -8.06
N LYS A 107 1.28 -7.96 -8.63
CA LYS A 107 1.75 -8.88 -9.67
C LYS A 107 2.23 -8.16 -10.93
N LYS A 108 1.66 -7.00 -11.22
CA LYS A 108 1.97 -6.19 -12.41
C LYS A 108 3.14 -5.24 -12.18
N CYS A 109 3.43 -4.89 -10.92
CA CYS A 109 4.42 -3.90 -10.57
C CYS A 109 5.84 -4.47 -10.69
N THR A 110 6.70 -3.88 -11.52
CA THR A 110 8.13 -4.23 -11.64
C THR A 110 9.04 -3.27 -10.87
N LEU A 111 8.52 -2.10 -10.44
CA LEU A 111 9.26 -1.17 -9.60
C LEU A 111 9.51 -1.73 -8.20
N PRO A 112 10.62 -1.34 -7.55
CA PRO A 112 10.96 -1.82 -6.21
C PRO A 112 9.88 -1.57 -5.17
N MET A 113 9.65 -2.56 -4.29
CA MET A 113 8.67 -2.44 -3.21
C MET A 113 9.22 -2.99 -1.89
N LEU A 114 9.10 -2.20 -0.82
CA LEU A 114 9.35 -2.63 0.55
C LEU A 114 8.01 -2.91 1.22
N PHE A 115 7.89 -4.12 1.76
CA PHE A 115 6.77 -4.57 2.56
C PHE A 115 7.15 -4.52 4.04
N ILE A 116 6.32 -3.89 4.86
CA ILE A 116 6.47 -3.79 6.31
C ILE A 116 5.18 -4.30 6.96
N HIS A 117 5.28 -5.13 8.00
CA HIS A 117 4.09 -5.61 8.71
C HIS A 117 4.44 -6.02 10.14
N GLY A 118 3.62 -5.66 11.11
CA GLY A 118 3.75 -6.13 12.47
C GLY A 118 3.34 -7.60 12.63
N ASP A 119 4.10 -8.39 13.39
CA ASP A 119 3.76 -9.81 13.61
C ASP A 119 2.64 -10.01 14.64
N ALA A 120 2.28 -8.96 15.38
CA ALA A 120 1.15 -8.94 16.32
C ALA A 120 -0.08 -8.18 15.76
N ASP A 121 -0.10 -7.89 14.45
CA ASP A 121 -1.24 -7.23 13.81
C ASP A 121 -2.41 -8.21 13.69
N THR A 122 -3.49 -7.91 14.41
CA THR A 122 -4.74 -8.68 14.39
C THR A 122 -5.87 -7.97 13.66
N PHE A 123 -5.69 -6.70 13.31
CA PHE A 123 -6.66 -5.91 12.55
C PHE A 123 -6.52 -6.22 11.05
N VAL A 124 -5.34 -5.93 10.47
CA VAL A 124 -4.92 -6.53 9.19
C VAL A 124 -3.99 -7.69 9.51
N PRO A 125 -4.47 -8.94 9.53
CA PRO A 125 -3.67 -10.05 10.00
C PRO A 125 -2.35 -10.22 9.24
N THR A 126 -1.25 -10.42 9.93
CA THR A 126 0.11 -10.51 9.37
C THR A 126 0.22 -11.50 8.22
N TRP A 127 -0.61 -12.56 8.18
CA TRP A 127 -0.58 -13.52 7.08
C TRP A 127 -0.84 -12.88 5.70
N MET A 128 -1.51 -11.71 5.66
CA MET A 128 -1.85 -11.04 4.39
C MET A 128 -0.62 -10.50 3.65
N VAL A 129 0.46 -10.16 4.34
CA VAL A 129 1.67 -9.67 3.69
C VAL A 129 2.40 -10.74 2.88
N TYR A 130 2.33 -12.01 3.30
CA TYR A 130 3.08 -13.08 2.62
C TYR A 130 2.64 -13.32 1.17
N PRO A 131 1.34 -13.53 0.86
CA PRO A 131 0.91 -13.68 -0.53
C PRO A 131 1.16 -12.41 -1.36
N LEU A 132 1.11 -11.21 -0.77
CA LEU A 132 1.46 -9.96 -1.45
C LEU A 132 2.95 -9.94 -1.83
N TYR A 133 3.82 -10.26 -0.86
CA TYR A 133 5.25 -10.34 -1.07
C TYR A 133 5.61 -11.42 -2.10
N GLU A 134 5.04 -12.61 -1.98
CA GLU A 134 5.29 -13.70 -2.92
C GLU A 134 4.89 -13.36 -4.35
N ALA A 135 3.72 -12.75 -4.52
CA ALA A 135 3.17 -12.41 -5.83
C ALA A 135 3.91 -11.26 -6.54
N LYS A 136 4.51 -10.35 -5.77
CA LYS A 136 5.28 -9.21 -6.31
C LYS A 136 6.56 -9.69 -6.98
N PRO A 137 6.81 -9.35 -8.28
CA PRO A 137 8.10 -9.56 -8.92
C PRO A 137 9.25 -8.82 -8.21
N GLU A 138 10.49 -9.32 -8.38
CA GLU A 138 11.68 -8.57 -7.92
C GLU A 138 11.81 -7.21 -8.65
N PRO A 139 12.41 -6.17 -8.02
CA PRO A 139 13.02 -6.19 -6.68
C PRO A 139 11.99 -5.94 -5.57
N LYS A 140 12.15 -6.65 -4.46
CA LYS A 140 11.28 -6.53 -3.28
C LYS A 140 12.04 -6.84 -1.99
N GLU A 141 11.60 -6.23 -0.90
CA GLU A 141 12.11 -6.51 0.45
C GLU A 141 10.94 -6.68 1.42
N LEU A 142 11.14 -7.48 2.46
CA LEU A 142 10.16 -7.70 3.52
C LEU A 142 10.80 -7.47 4.87
N TRP A 143 10.14 -6.69 5.72
CA TRP A 143 10.48 -6.55 7.13
C TRP A 143 9.27 -6.83 8.00
N ILE A 144 9.33 -7.92 8.77
CA ILE A 144 8.33 -8.23 9.80
C ILE A 144 8.79 -7.60 11.11
N VAL A 145 7.95 -6.75 11.67
CA VAL A 145 8.25 -5.96 12.87
C VAL A 145 7.81 -6.71 14.11
N PRO A 146 8.76 -7.17 14.98
CA PRO A 146 8.42 -7.99 16.13
C PRO A 146 7.51 -7.26 17.13
N GLY A 147 6.40 -7.88 17.53
CA GLY A 147 5.48 -7.35 18.54
C GLY A 147 4.64 -6.14 18.11
N ALA A 148 4.87 -5.59 16.93
CA ALA A 148 4.10 -4.44 16.47
C ALA A 148 2.67 -4.87 16.09
N THR A 149 1.70 -4.10 16.60
CA THR A 149 0.30 -4.21 16.23
C THR A 149 -0.03 -3.33 15.02
N HIS A 150 -1.30 -3.27 14.60
CA HIS A 150 -1.72 -2.54 13.41
C HIS A 150 -1.24 -1.08 13.39
N ALA A 151 -0.52 -0.70 12.34
CA ALA A 151 0.02 0.65 12.10
C ALA A 151 0.96 1.18 13.20
N MET A 152 1.53 0.29 14.02
CA MET A 152 2.40 0.68 15.13
C MET A 152 3.89 0.50 14.83
N SER A 153 4.26 -0.06 13.67
CA SER A 153 5.64 -0.34 13.29
C SER A 153 6.58 0.86 13.50
N TYR A 154 6.18 2.05 13.01
CA TYR A 154 6.96 3.26 13.20
C TYR A 154 6.98 3.75 14.65
N LYS A 155 5.84 3.68 15.34
CA LYS A 155 5.73 4.19 16.72
C LYS A 155 6.54 3.35 17.70
N ASP A 156 6.54 2.04 17.52
CA ASP A 156 7.23 1.12 18.43
C ASP A 156 8.73 1.05 18.13
N TYR A 157 9.12 1.20 16.84
CA TYR A 157 10.52 1.11 16.38
C TYR A 157 10.93 2.28 15.47
N PRO A 158 10.86 3.55 15.92
CA PRO A 158 11.00 4.71 15.04
C PRO A 158 12.37 4.83 14.37
N GLN A 159 13.43 4.40 15.05
CA GLN A 159 14.79 4.43 14.51
C GLN A 159 15.00 3.34 13.47
N GLU A 160 14.68 2.08 13.82
CA GLU A 160 14.81 0.94 12.93
C GLU A 160 13.93 1.10 11.69
N TYR A 161 12.68 1.55 11.87
CA TYR A 161 11.77 1.84 10.76
C TYR A 161 12.38 2.86 9.80
N THR A 162 12.88 3.97 10.35
CA THR A 162 13.51 5.02 9.56
C THR A 162 14.75 4.52 8.82
N GLU A 163 15.56 3.67 9.45
CA GLU A 163 16.74 3.06 8.82
C GLU A 163 16.38 2.10 7.71
N HIS A 164 15.39 1.22 7.93
CA HIS A 164 14.90 0.29 6.90
C HIS A 164 14.37 1.05 5.67
N VAL A 165 13.51 2.04 5.89
CA VAL A 165 12.94 2.84 4.80
C VAL A 165 14.03 3.63 4.08
N LYS A 166 14.92 4.33 4.80
CA LYS A 166 16.03 5.08 4.18
C LYS A 166 16.98 4.20 3.40
N LYS A 167 17.34 3.04 3.95
CA LYS A 167 18.23 2.08 3.29
C LYS A 167 17.62 1.54 2.01
N PHE A 168 16.32 1.23 2.02
CA PHE A 168 15.61 0.78 0.85
C PHE A 168 15.48 1.89 -0.19
N VAL A 169 14.90 3.03 0.17
CA VAL A 169 14.66 4.16 -0.72
C VAL A 169 15.95 4.70 -1.34
N GLY A 170 17.03 4.80 -0.55
CA GLY A 170 18.34 5.28 -1.01
C GLY A 170 19.01 4.42 -2.09
N LYS A 171 18.47 3.22 -2.41
CA LYS A 171 18.94 2.41 -3.54
C LYS A 171 18.36 2.91 -4.88
N TYR A 172 17.24 3.65 -4.85
CA TYR A 172 16.43 3.96 -6.03
C TYR A 172 16.18 5.45 -6.26
N ILE A 173 16.42 6.28 -5.24
CA ILE A 173 16.30 7.76 -5.32
C ILE A 173 17.68 8.37 -5.15
N HIS A 174 18.04 9.30 -6.06
CA HIS A 174 19.36 9.93 -6.15
C HIS A 174 19.30 11.46 -6.15
#